data_ef3f4a6bbceef0a5563c327c1bda484f
#
_entry.id   ef3f4a6bbceef0a5563c327c1bda484f
#
_cell.length_a   1.000
_cell.length_b   1.000
_cell.length_c   1.000
_cell.angle_alpha   90.00
_cell.angle_beta   90.00
_cell.angle_gamma   90.00
#
_symmetry.space_group_name_H-M   'P 1'
#
loop_
_entity.id
_entity.type
_entity.pdbx_description
1 polymer ?
#
loop_
_entity_poly.entity_id
_entity_poly.type
_entity_poly.pdbx_seq_one_letter_code
_entity_poly.pdbx_strand_id
1 'polypeptide(L)'
;MQDNERELRIEEAVLPVLRDHGLTLVDLEWRAHRPRGVLKLAVDKPGGVGIEDCRRLSREVGDVLDASDLIEEAYDLEVSSPGLDRQLRKEREFRWALGKRVQCWLAGGQEFRGRLADVDDTRLTLDRDGERVELPRDRVTKARLEAEVPWPRRAAEP
;
A
#
# COMPACT_ATOMS: atom_id res chain seq x y z
N MET A 1 18.80 -15.21 8.14
CA MET A 1 18.03 -13.99 8.36
C MET A 1 16.57 -14.29 8.16
N GLN A 2 15.74 -13.83 9.07
CA GLN A 2 14.31 -14.01 8.97
C GLN A 2 13.76 -13.10 7.89
N ASP A 3 12.67 -13.51 7.26
CA ASP A 3 12.07 -12.71 6.19
C ASP A 3 11.63 -11.34 6.67
N ASN A 4 11.06 -11.24 7.88
CA ASN A 4 10.66 -9.94 8.43
C ASN A 4 11.83 -9.00 8.62
N GLU A 5 12.94 -9.53 9.10
CA GLU A 5 14.15 -8.73 9.30
C GLU A 5 14.71 -8.28 7.96
N ARG A 6 14.70 -9.18 6.97
CA ARG A 6 15.15 -8.85 5.64
C ARG A 6 14.29 -7.76 5.03
N GLU A 7 12.96 -7.88 5.18
CA GLU A 7 12.05 -6.87 4.67
C GLU A 7 12.33 -5.49 5.26
N LEU A 8 12.60 -5.43 6.57
CA LEU A 8 12.91 -4.16 7.20
C LEU A 8 14.19 -3.56 6.64
N ARG A 9 15.21 -4.36 6.42
CA ARG A 9 16.46 -3.87 5.87
C ARG A 9 16.32 -3.45 4.42
N ILE A 10 15.54 -4.18 3.65
CA ILE A 10 15.26 -3.80 2.27
C ILE A 10 14.51 -2.47 2.26
N GLU A 11 13.52 -2.32 3.14
CA GLU A 11 12.77 -1.09 3.24
C GLU A 11 13.68 0.10 3.54
N GLU A 12 14.57 -0.04 4.51
CA GLU A 12 15.50 1.02 4.85
C GLU A 12 16.38 1.42 3.66
N ALA A 13 16.76 0.44 2.86
CA ALA A 13 17.61 0.70 1.71
C ALA A 13 16.87 1.40 0.57
N VAL A 14 15.58 1.09 0.38
CA VAL A 14 14.84 1.64 -0.76
C VAL A 14 14.11 2.94 -0.46
N LEU A 15 13.83 3.24 0.82
CA LEU A 15 13.12 4.47 1.16
C LEU A 15 13.76 5.74 0.62
N PRO A 16 15.09 5.93 0.69
CA PRO A 16 15.69 7.13 0.11
C PRO A 16 15.43 7.26 -1.38
N VAL A 17 15.43 6.15 -2.12
CA VAL A 17 15.14 6.16 -3.55
C VAL A 17 13.72 6.63 -3.79
N LEU A 18 12.77 6.11 -3.00
CA LEU A 18 11.38 6.50 -3.11
C LEU A 18 11.19 7.98 -2.84
N ARG A 19 11.84 8.49 -1.80
CA ARG A 19 11.75 9.92 -1.45
C ARG A 19 12.24 10.80 -2.57
N ASP A 20 13.33 10.40 -3.22
CA ASP A 20 13.90 11.18 -4.31
C ASP A 20 12.93 11.32 -5.48
N HIS A 21 12.03 10.36 -5.63
CA HIS A 21 11.03 10.40 -6.70
C HIS A 21 9.66 10.89 -6.22
N GLY A 22 9.56 11.34 -4.98
CA GLY A 22 8.27 11.79 -4.43
C GLY A 22 7.27 10.66 -4.26
N LEU A 23 7.76 9.44 -4.07
CA LEU A 23 6.90 8.26 -3.94
C LEU A 23 6.75 7.83 -2.48
N THR A 24 5.59 7.28 -2.17
CA THR A 24 5.29 6.72 -0.87
C THR A 24 5.23 5.21 -0.98
N LEU A 25 5.85 4.51 -0.04
CA LEU A 25 5.77 3.06 0.00
C LEU A 25 4.44 2.66 0.64
N VAL A 26 3.60 1.98 -0.12
CA VAL A 26 2.32 1.47 0.38
C VAL A 26 2.50 0.08 0.97
N ASP A 27 3.30 -0.75 0.32
CA ASP A 27 3.57 -2.10 0.81
C ASP A 27 4.89 -2.61 0.24
N LEU A 28 5.53 -3.49 0.98
CA LEU A 28 6.75 -4.17 0.56
C LEU A 28 6.64 -5.61 1.04
N GLU A 29 6.88 -6.55 0.13
CA GLU A 29 6.78 -7.95 0.46
C GLU A 29 7.92 -8.73 -0.20
N TRP A 30 8.63 -9.50 0.59
CA TRP A 30 9.66 -10.40 0.10
C TRP A 30 9.16 -11.84 0.22
N ARG A 31 9.22 -12.56 -0.87
CA ARG A 31 8.88 -13.98 -0.86
C ARG A 31 10.05 -14.78 -1.39
N ALA A 32 10.53 -15.69 -0.56
CA ALA A 32 11.58 -16.59 -0.97
C ALA A 32 10.95 -17.75 -1.71
N HIS A 33 11.24 -17.83 -3.00
CA HIS A 33 10.78 -18.95 -3.84
C HIS A 33 11.97 -19.55 -4.55
N ARG A 34 11.80 -20.74 -5.06
CA ARG A 34 12.82 -21.36 -5.88
C ARG A 34 12.26 -21.54 -7.28
N PRO A 35 13.07 -21.30 -8.32
CA PRO A 35 14.49 -20.93 -8.28
C PRO A 35 14.78 -19.47 -7.98
N ARG A 36 13.78 -18.60 -7.95
CA ARG A 36 13.99 -17.17 -7.75
C ARG A 36 13.03 -16.64 -6.71
N GLY A 37 13.50 -15.70 -5.89
CA GLY A 37 12.63 -14.98 -4.97
C GLY A 37 11.87 -13.87 -5.69
N VAL A 38 10.93 -13.28 -5.00
CA VAL A 38 10.15 -12.15 -5.53
C VAL A 38 10.10 -11.04 -4.49
N LEU A 39 10.48 -9.84 -4.90
CA LEU A 39 10.32 -8.65 -4.08
C LEU A 39 9.24 -7.78 -4.72
N LYS A 40 8.17 -7.53 -4.00
CA LYS A 40 7.06 -6.71 -4.48
C LYS A 40 7.03 -5.39 -3.75
N LEU A 41 6.99 -4.31 -4.49
CA LEU A 41 6.82 -2.97 -3.95
C LEU A 41 5.55 -2.36 -4.53
N ALA A 42 4.67 -1.88 -3.66
CA ALA A 42 3.53 -1.08 -4.07
C ALA A 42 3.80 0.36 -3.67
N VAL A 43 3.77 1.27 -4.63
CA VAL A 43 4.13 2.67 -4.40
C VAL A 43 3.06 3.60 -4.95
N ASP A 44 2.96 4.79 -4.37
CA ASP A 44 1.96 5.77 -4.77
C ASP A 44 2.58 7.17 -4.73
N LYS A 45 1.95 8.10 -5.45
CA LYS A 45 2.31 9.51 -5.36
C LYS A 45 1.12 10.35 -5.77
N PRO A 46 1.09 11.64 -5.38
CA PRO A 46 0.01 12.53 -5.82
C PRO A 46 -0.07 12.54 -7.34
N GLY A 47 -1.26 12.37 -7.87
CA GLY A 47 -1.47 12.31 -9.32
C GLY A 47 -1.34 10.93 -9.92
N GLY A 48 -0.90 9.94 -9.13
CA GLY A 48 -0.79 8.56 -9.58
C GLY A 48 0.60 8.21 -10.10
N VAL A 49 0.85 6.92 -10.20
CA VAL A 49 2.14 6.36 -10.60
C VAL A 49 2.00 5.80 -12.01
N GLY A 50 2.85 6.25 -12.92
CA GLY A 50 2.84 5.77 -14.30
C GLY A 50 3.85 4.67 -14.54
N ILE A 51 3.82 4.11 -15.73
CA ILE A 51 4.73 3.04 -16.13
C ILE A 51 6.19 3.50 -16.06
N GLU A 52 6.46 4.73 -16.48
CA GLU A 52 7.83 5.25 -16.46
C GLU A 52 8.35 5.41 -15.04
N ASP A 53 7.47 5.80 -14.11
CA ASP A 53 7.85 5.87 -12.70
C ASP A 53 8.28 4.48 -12.21
N CYS A 54 7.50 3.47 -12.54
CA CYS A 54 7.80 2.09 -12.12
C CYS A 54 9.10 1.59 -12.73
N ARG A 55 9.32 1.88 -14.00
CA ARG A 55 10.56 1.45 -14.67
C ARG A 55 11.80 2.09 -14.06
N ARG A 56 11.72 3.41 -13.84
CA ARG A 56 12.84 4.14 -13.25
C ARG A 56 13.12 3.65 -11.84
N LEU A 57 12.05 3.49 -11.06
CA LEU A 57 12.19 3.01 -9.70
C LEU A 57 12.76 1.61 -9.66
N SER A 58 12.31 0.72 -10.53
CA SER A 58 12.83 -0.65 -10.59
C SER A 58 14.32 -0.66 -10.83
N ARG A 59 14.80 0.18 -11.74
CA ARG A 59 16.22 0.24 -12.04
C ARG A 59 17.03 0.72 -10.84
N GLU A 60 16.59 1.81 -10.22
CA GLU A 60 17.33 2.39 -9.11
C GLU A 60 17.27 1.54 -7.87
N VAL A 61 16.12 0.95 -7.57
CA VAL A 61 16.00 0.03 -6.45
C VAL A 61 16.88 -1.20 -6.68
N GLY A 62 16.87 -1.73 -7.90
CA GLY A 62 17.72 -2.85 -8.24
C GLY A 62 19.20 -2.55 -8.00
N ASP A 63 19.64 -1.37 -8.42
CA ASP A 63 21.03 -0.96 -8.21
C ASP A 63 21.39 -0.86 -6.72
N VAL A 64 20.50 -0.28 -5.92
CA VAL A 64 20.74 -0.13 -4.49
C VAL A 64 20.80 -1.49 -3.82
N LEU A 65 19.90 -2.40 -4.17
CA LEU A 65 19.87 -3.73 -3.56
C LEU A 65 21.08 -4.56 -3.97
N ASP A 66 21.51 -4.43 -5.22
CA ASP A 66 22.72 -5.12 -5.67
C ASP A 66 23.96 -4.63 -4.93
N ALA A 67 24.04 -3.33 -4.69
CA ALA A 67 25.17 -2.75 -3.98
C ALA A 67 25.19 -3.10 -2.49
N SER A 68 24.02 -3.36 -1.91
CA SER A 68 23.90 -3.59 -0.46
C SER A 68 24.07 -5.06 -0.07
N ASP A 69 23.99 -5.97 -1.03
CA ASP A 69 24.07 -7.42 -0.80
C ASP A 69 23.01 -7.92 0.18
N LEU A 70 21.86 -7.23 0.26
CA LEU A 70 20.78 -7.66 1.15
C LEU A 70 20.07 -8.90 0.65
N ILE A 71 20.05 -9.11 -0.67
CA ILE A 71 19.44 -10.27 -1.29
C ILE A 71 20.54 -11.01 -2.05
N GLU A 72 20.91 -12.17 -1.55
CA GLU A 72 22.00 -12.93 -2.16
C GLU A 72 21.50 -13.84 -3.28
N GLU A 73 20.27 -14.31 -3.16
CA GLU A 73 19.70 -15.23 -4.15
C GLU A 73 19.16 -14.43 -5.35
N ALA A 74 18.93 -15.13 -6.44
CA ALA A 74 18.30 -14.52 -7.61
C ALA A 74 16.86 -14.13 -7.25
N TYR A 75 16.40 -13.01 -7.77
CA TYR A 75 15.05 -12.52 -7.47
C TYR A 75 14.51 -11.70 -8.61
N ASP A 76 13.18 -11.60 -8.64
CA ASP A 76 12.47 -10.71 -9.53
C ASP A 76 11.94 -9.53 -8.72
N LEU A 77 12.03 -8.34 -9.29
CA LEU A 77 11.52 -7.14 -8.65
C LEU A 77 10.26 -6.67 -9.38
N GLU A 78 9.16 -6.58 -8.63
CA GLU A 78 7.89 -6.12 -9.16
C GLU A 78 7.51 -4.80 -8.49
N VAL A 79 7.36 -3.75 -9.28
CA VAL A 79 6.94 -2.45 -8.77
C VAL A 79 5.58 -2.14 -9.39
N SER A 80 4.63 -1.77 -8.55
CA SER A 80 3.27 -1.51 -9.01
C SER A 80 2.63 -0.41 -8.20
N SER A 81 1.53 0.11 -8.70
CA SER A 81 0.66 0.99 -7.94
C SER A 81 -0.29 0.15 -7.11
N PRO A 82 -0.92 0.72 -6.05
CA PRO A 82 -1.77 -0.08 -5.17
C PRO A 82 -3.08 -0.55 -5.78
N GLY A 83 -3.54 0.05 -6.86
CA GLY A 83 -4.85 -0.28 -7.41
C GLY A 83 -5.96 0.54 -6.79
N LEU A 84 -7.16 0.41 -7.34
CA LEU A 84 -8.29 1.23 -6.92
C LEU A 84 -9.09 0.60 -5.78
N ASP A 85 -9.01 -0.71 -5.62
CA ASP A 85 -9.83 -1.43 -4.64
C ASP A 85 -8.99 -2.34 -3.77
N ARG A 86 -7.79 -1.88 -3.42
CA ARG A 86 -6.85 -2.68 -2.64
C ARG A 86 -7.42 -3.08 -1.30
N GLN A 87 -7.25 -4.34 -0.92
CA GLN A 87 -7.59 -4.80 0.42
C GLN A 87 -6.53 -4.31 1.40
N LEU A 88 -6.98 -3.76 2.52
CA LEU A 88 -6.10 -3.22 3.55
C LEU A 88 -5.90 -4.27 4.63
N ARG A 89 -4.65 -4.63 4.87
CA ARG A 89 -4.33 -5.66 5.87
C ARG A 89 -3.29 -5.18 6.87
N LYS A 90 -2.24 -4.52 6.38
CA LYS A 90 -1.13 -4.11 7.22
C LYS A 90 -1.31 -2.70 7.74
N GLU A 91 -0.66 -2.41 8.83
CA GLU A 91 -0.71 -1.08 9.43
C GLU A 91 -0.32 0.00 8.44
N ARG A 92 0.72 -0.23 7.65
CA ARG A 92 1.14 0.77 6.67
C ARG A 92 0.08 1.01 5.61
N GLU A 93 -0.69 -0.01 5.25
CA GLU A 93 -1.77 0.14 4.28
C GLU A 93 -2.89 1.00 4.83
N PHE A 94 -3.25 0.78 6.10
CA PHE A 94 -4.26 1.62 6.73
C PHE A 94 -3.79 3.07 6.83
N ARG A 95 -2.53 3.29 7.15
CA ARG A 95 -1.99 4.66 7.23
C ARG A 95 -1.98 5.32 5.87
N TRP A 96 -1.62 4.58 4.83
CA TRP A 96 -1.69 5.09 3.47
C TRP A 96 -3.13 5.46 3.09
N ALA A 97 -4.11 4.71 3.59
CA ALA A 97 -5.51 4.93 3.25
C ALA A 97 -6.15 6.12 3.99
N LEU A 98 -5.42 6.75 4.93
CA LEU A 98 -5.96 7.93 5.62
C LEU A 98 -6.37 8.99 4.62
N GLY A 99 -7.59 9.52 4.77
CA GLY A 99 -8.17 10.49 3.87
C GLY A 99 -8.85 9.89 2.65
N LYS A 100 -8.76 8.59 2.45
CA LYS A 100 -9.37 7.92 1.30
C LYS A 100 -10.65 7.20 1.74
N ARG A 101 -11.51 6.93 0.77
CA ARG A 101 -12.73 6.19 1.06
C ARG A 101 -12.43 4.72 1.23
N VAL A 102 -13.00 4.12 2.27
CA VAL A 102 -12.79 2.71 2.57
C VAL A 102 -14.14 2.04 2.85
N GLN A 103 -14.13 0.72 2.71
CA GLN A 103 -15.27 -0.11 3.06
C GLN A 103 -14.77 -1.15 4.05
N CYS A 104 -15.47 -1.27 5.17
CA CYS A 104 -15.09 -2.18 6.26
C CYS A 104 -16.23 -3.12 6.59
N TRP A 105 -15.89 -4.36 6.89
CA TRP A 105 -16.86 -5.35 7.34
C TRP A 105 -16.49 -5.80 8.75
N LEU A 106 -17.50 -5.86 9.61
CA LEU A 106 -17.29 -6.30 10.99
C LEU A 106 -17.75 -7.74 11.18
N ALA A 107 -17.27 -8.37 12.23
CA ALA A 107 -17.78 -9.65 12.66
C ALA A 107 -19.30 -9.50 12.89
N GLY A 108 -20.09 -10.39 12.35
CA GLY A 108 -21.53 -10.27 12.40
C GLY A 108 -22.16 -9.76 11.12
N GLY A 109 -21.32 -9.34 10.17
CA GLY A 109 -21.82 -8.99 8.83
C GLY A 109 -22.15 -7.53 8.60
N GLN A 110 -21.95 -6.67 9.60
CA GLN A 110 -22.19 -5.24 9.41
C GLN A 110 -21.15 -4.64 8.48
N GLU A 111 -21.59 -3.71 7.66
CA GLU A 111 -20.75 -3.08 6.66
C GLU A 111 -20.79 -1.57 6.84
N PHE A 112 -19.63 -0.92 6.74
CA PHE A 112 -19.51 0.53 6.89
C PHE A 112 -18.67 1.09 5.75
N ARG A 113 -19.06 2.23 5.24
CA ARG A 113 -18.31 2.95 4.22
C ARG A 113 -18.10 4.38 4.67
N GLY A 114 -16.96 4.94 4.33
CA GLY A 114 -16.68 6.33 4.65
C GLY A 114 -15.23 6.66 4.38
N ARG A 115 -14.86 7.89 4.69
CA ARG A 115 -13.48 8.30 4.58
C ARG A 115 -12.75 7.91 5.85
N LEU A 116 -11.58 7.30 5.71
CA LEU A 116 -10.79 6.90 6.88
C LEU A 116 -10.18 8.15 7.49
N ALA A 117 -10.67 8.53 8.67
CA ALA A 117 -10.26 9.75 9.34
C ALA A 117 -9.14 9.54 10.34
N ASP A 118 -9.07 8.37 10.94
CA ASP A 118 -8.03 8.08 11.94
C ASP A 118 -7.82 6.57 12.06
N VAL A 119 -6.63 6.19 12.44
CA VAL A 119 -6.23 4.79 12.63
C VAL A 119 -5.35 4.74 13.87
N ASP A 120 -5.71 3.87 14.82
CA ASP A 120 -4.80 3.59 15.93
C ASP A 120 -4.82 2.08 16.20
N ASP A 121 -4.16 1.67 17.27
CA ASP A 121 -4.01 0.23 17.56
C ASP A 121 -5.33 -0.46 17.87
N THR A 122 -6.34 0.30 18.30
CA THR A 122 -7.57 -0.30 18.80
C THR A 122 -8.78 -0.02 17.93
N ARG A 123 -8.74 1.01 17.05
CA ARG A 123 -9.92 1.36 16.26
C ARG A 123 -9.58 2.08 14.98
N LEU A 124 -10.54 2.00 14.06
CA LEU A 124 -10.57 2.80 12.85
C LEU A 124 -11.70 3.81 13.00
N THR A 125 -11.46 5.05 12.59
CA THR A 125 -12.51 6.07 12.62
C THR A 125 -12.86 6.44 11.19
N LEU A 126 -14.13 6.31 10.85
CA LEU A 126 -14.63 6.68 9.52
C LEU A 126 -15.45 7.97 9.63
N ASP A 127 -15.29 8.84 8.64
CA ASP A 127 -16.11 10.03 8.51
C ASP A 127 -17.14 9.78 7.43
N ARG A 128 -18.41 9.82 7.81
CA ARG A 128 -19.54 9.59 6.92
C ARG A 128 -20.35 10.86 6.86
N ASP A 129 -19.99 11.75 5.94
CA ASP A 129 -20.72 13.01 5.74
C ASP A 129 -20.76 13.85 7.02
N GLY A 130 -19.64 13.95 7.70
CA GLY A 130 -19.51 14.74 8.92
C GLY A 130 -19.79 13.95 10.19
N GLU A 131 -20.33 12.77 10.09
CA GLU A 131 -20.58 11.92 11.25
C GLU A 131 -19.43 10.93 11.41
N ARG A 132 -18.86 10.87 12.60
CA ARG A 132 -17.74 9.95 12.86
C ARG A 132 -18.22 8.65 13.47
N VAL A 133 -17.75 7.57 12.90
CA VAL A 133 -18.07 6.22 13.37
C VAL A 133 -16.77 5.53 13.74
N GLU A 134 -16.68 5.01 14.97
CA GLU A 134 -15.50 4.29 15.44
C GLU A 134 -15.74 2.80 15.36
N LEU A 135 -14.82 2.09 14.72
CA LEU A 135 -14.93 0.64 14.56
C LEU A 135 -13.79 -0.03 15.32
N PRO A 136 -14.10 -0.96 16.24
CA PRO A 136 -13.04 -1.70 16.94
C PRO A 136 -12.24 -2.52 15.92
N ARG A 137 -10.92 -2.39 15.95
CA ARG A 137 -10.08 -3.10 14.99
C ARG A 137 -10.16 -4.60 15.09
N ASP A 138 -10.30 -5.12 16.30
CA ASP A 138 -10.40 -6.55 16.52
C ASP A 138 -11.71 -7.15 15.98
N ARG A 139 -12.68 -6.31 15.65
CA ARG A 139 -13.93 -6.76 15.07
C ARG A 139 -13.98 -6.60 13.57
N VAL A 140 -13.03 -5.86 12.98
CA VAL A 140 -12.98 -5.66 11.54
C VAL A 140 -12.43 -6.93 10.90
N THR A 141 -13.27 -7.60 10.11
CA THR A 141 -12.86 -8.84 9.45
C THR A 141 -12.26 -8.59 8.08
N LYS A 142 -12.59 -7.46 7.48
CA LYS A 142 -12.09 -7.11 6.17
C LYS A 142 -12.19 -5.61 5.98
N ALA A 143 -11.21 -5.02 5.33
CA ALA A 143 -11.24 -3.61 4.96
C ALA A 143 -10.63 -3.46 3.58
N ARG A 144 -11.15 -2.56 2.79
CA ARG A 144 -10.66 -2.38 1.46
C ARG A 144 -10.86 -0.95 0.99
N LEU A 145 -9.96 -0.48 0.15
CA LEU A 145 -10.09 0.82 -0.46
C LEU A 145 -11.32 0.79 -1.36
N GLU A 146 -12.17 1.81 -1.23
CA GLU A 146 -13.32 1.95 -2.13
C GLU A 146 -12.90 2.87 -3.25
N ALA A 147 -13.04 2.39 -4.49
CA ALA A 147 -12.59 3.17 -5.63
C ALA A 147 -13.37 4.49 -5.69
N GLU A 148 -12.63 5.58 -5.73
CA GLU A 148 -13.22 6.88 -6.02
C GLU A 148 -13.01 7.10 -7.49
N VAL A 149 -14.08 7.12 -8.23
CA VAL A 149 -13.99 7.30 -9.63
C VAL A 149 -14.31 8.73 -9.93
N PRO A 150 -13.32 9.53 -10.10
CA PRO A 150 -13.53 10.95 -10.21
C PRO A 150 -14.20 11.30 -11.47
N TRP A 151 -14.18 10.46 -12.43
CA TRP A 151 -14.57 10.84 -13.65
C TRP A 151 -15.85 10.43 -14.00
N PRO A 152 -16.45 9.72 -13.58
CA PRO A 152 -17.62 9.42 -14.22
C PRO A 152 -18.27 10.63 -14.51
N ARG A 153 -17.80 11.42 -14.16
CA ARG A 153 -18.23 12.53 -14.42
C ARG A 153 -17.81 13.02 -15.65
N ARG A 154 -17.54 12.56 -16.27
CA ARG A 154 -17.39 12.89 -17.18
C ARG A 154 -17.83 12.67 -17.87
N ALA A 155 -18.03 12.20 -17.75
CA ALA A 155 -18.44 11.98 -18.20
C ALA A 155 -19.11 12.48 -18.44
N ALA A 156 -19.34 12.54 -18.24
CA ALA A 156 -19.86 12.95 -18.44
C ALA A 156 -19.85 13.87 -19.12
N GLU A 157 -19.65 14.15 -19.38
CA GLU A 157 -19.55 14.74 -19.85
C GLU A 157 -19.45 15.02 -20.58
N PRO A 158 -19.88 15.33 -20.96
CA PRO A 158 -19.92 15.69 -21.78
C PRO A 158 -20.38 15.91 -22.31
#